data_74c16202d39d34a7c62ab69317dc95d0
#
_entry.id   74c16202d39d34a7c62ab69317dc95d0
#
_cell.length_a   1.000
_cell.length_b   1.000
_cell.length_c   1.000
_cell.angle_alpha   90.00
_cell.angle_beta   90.00
_cell.angle_gamma   90.00
#
_symmetry.space_group_name_H-M   'P 1'
#
loop_
_entity.id
_entity.type
_entity.pdbx_description
1 polymer ?
#
loop_
_entity_poly.entity_id
_entity_poly.type
_entity_poly.pdbx_seq_one_letter_code
_entity_poly.pdbx_strand_id
1 'polypeptide(L)'
;MHIPDNYLSTTTCAVLAVAAAPVVGLSITKVKAQLKENKELAPMLGIAASLSFLLMMFNVPIPGGTTAHAVGGVLLSILIGPYAASLALSVALLLQALLFGDGGILSLGANIFNMAIAMTFVGYAVYHFFHKQNHETAGVIVGSYVGINVAAFLTAI
;
A
#
# COMPACT_ATOMS: atom_id res chain seq x y z
N MET A 1 -7.22 7.94 -4.49
CA MET A 1 -7.39 6.99 -3.37
C MET A 1 -6.80 7.49 -2.05
N HIS A 2 -6.01 8.56 -2.05
CA HIS A 2 -5.62 9.23 -0.81
C HIS A 2 -6.83 9.88 -0.14
N ILE A 3 -6.94 9.75 1.16
CA ILE A 3 -7.94 10.43 1.97
C ILE A 3 -7.29 11.72 2.48
N PRO A 4 -7.76 12.91 2.07
CA PRO A 4 -7.23 14.18 2.56
C PRO A 4 -7.60 14.40 4.03
N ASP A 5 -6.86 15.31 4.71
CA ASP A 5 -7.25 15.76 6.03
C ASP A 5 -8.64 16.41 6.01
N ASN A 6 -9.37 16.29 7.11
CA ASN A 6 -10.75 16.77 7.32
C ASN A 6 -11.87 15.95 6.64
N TYR A 7 -11.58 14.89 5.89
CA TYR A 7 -12.60 13.98 5.38
C TYR A 7 -13.02 12.92 6.40
N LEU A 8 -12.10 12.53 7.27
CA LEU A 8 -12.37 11.61 8.37
C LEU A 8 -12.40 12.33 9.72
N SER A 9 -13.21 11.83 10.64
CA SER A 9 -13.15 12.30 12.03
C SER A 9 -11.79 11.99 12.65
N THR A 10 -11.34 12.82 13.58
CA THR A 10 -10.07 12.60 14.30
C THR A 10 -10.06 11.23 15.01
N THR A 11 -11.22 10.81 15.51
CA THR A 11 -11.39 9.50 16.15
C THR A 11 -11.15 8.36 15.14
N THR A 12 -11.72 8.45 13.92
CA THR A 12 -11.53 7.45 12.87
C THR A 12 -10.06 7.41 12.45
N CYS A 13 -9.40 8.56 12.26
CA CYS A 13 -7.98 8.65 11.96
C CYS A 13 -7.13 7.96 13.04
N ALA A 14 -7.43 8.21 14.32
CA ALA A 14 -6.72 7.61 15.45
C ALA A 14 -6.91 6.09 15.49
N VAL A 15 -8.12 5.59 15.31
CA VAL A 15 -8.42 4.14 15.30
C VAL A 15 -7.67 3.45 14.17
N LEU A 16 -7.69 4.00 12.95
CA LEU A 16 -6.99 3.41 11.80
C LEU A 16 -5.46 3.49 11.95
N ALA A 17 -4.94 4.57 12.55
CA ALA A 17 -3.52 4.66 12.86
C ALA A 17 -3.09 3.61 13.90
N VAL A 18 -3.88 3.40 14.95
CA VAL A 18 -3.64 2.35 15.96
C VAL A 18 -3.74 0.95 15.32
N ALA A 19 -4.67 0.74 14.40
CA ALA A 19 -4.78 -0.53 13.68
C ALA A 19 -3.61 -0.77 12.71
N ALA A 20 -3.10 0.27 12.06
CA ALA A 20 -1.97 0.18 11.13
C ALA A 20 -0.62 -0.05 11.86
N ALA A 21 -0.41 0.58 13.01
CA ALA A 21 0.86 0.59 13.73
C ALA A 21 1.45 -0.81 14.02
N PRO A 22 0.69 -1.81 14.53
CA PRO A 22 1.23 -3.15 14.78
C PRO A 22 1.64 -3.86 13.49
N VAL A 23 0.92 -3.67 12.38
CA VAL A 23 1.26 -4.30 11.09
C VAL A 23 2.52 -3.67 10.52
N VAL A 24 2.67 -2.35 10.59
CA VAL A 24 3.90 -1.66 10.19
C VAL A 24 5.08 -2.09 11.07
N GLY A 25 4.89 -2.18 12.39
CA GLY A 25 5.90 -2.68 13.32
C GLY A 25 6.33 -4.13 13.01
N LEU A 26 5.37 -5.00 12.69
CA LEU A 26 5.65 -6.37 12.24
C LEU A 26 6.39 -6.37 10.90
N SER A 27 6.01 -5.52 9.96
CA SER A 27 6.69 -5.37 8.67
C SER A 27 8.15 -4.95 8.86
N ILE A 28 8.42 -3.99 9.74
CA ILE A 28 9.79 -3.57 10.08
C ILE A 28 10.60 -4.75 10.64
N THR A 29 10.05 -5.53 11.56
CA THR A 29 10.76 -6.67 12.16
C THR A 29 11.05 -7.77 11.16
N LYS A 30 10.07 -8.09 10.28
CA LYS A 30 10.24 -9.07 9.20
C LYS A 30 11.28 -8.63 8.17
N VAL A 31 11.21 -7.38 7.73
CA VAL A 31 12.16 -6.82 6.77
C VAL A 31 13.57 -6.75 7.37
N LYS A 32 13.74 -6.39 8.65
CA LYS A 32 15.04 -6.43 9.33
C LYS A 32 15.63 -7.84 9.35
N ALA A 33 14.81 -8.88 9.53
CA ALA A 33 15.27 -10.27 9.46
C ALA A 33 15.71 -10.64 8.03
N GLN A 34 14.90 -10.29 7.01
CA GLN A 34 15.22 -10.53 5.61
C GLN A 34 16.49 -9.82 5.15
N LEU A 35 16.74 -8.58 5.62
CA LEU A 35 17.96 -7.81 5.32
C LEU A 35 19.24 -8.45 5.86
N LYS A 36 19.17 -9.26 6.91
CA LYS A 36 20.32 -10.02 7.41
C LYS A 36 20.71 -11.16 6.47
N GLU A 37 19.73 -11.76 5.81
CA GLU A 37 19.92 -12.88 4.88
C GLU A 37 20.19 -12.39 3.46
N ASN A 38 19.52 -11.32 3.04
CA ASN A 38 19.65 -10.75 1.70
C ASN A 38 19.84 -9.22 1.77
N LYS A 39 21.07 -8.77 1.60
CA LYS A 39 21.44 -7.34 1.61
C LYS A 39 20.92 -6.57 0.38
N GLU A 40 20.63 -7.28 -0.73
CA GLU A 40 20.08 -6.65 -1.95
C GLU A 40 18.65 -6.15 -1.75
N LEU A 41 17.97 -6.60 -0.72
CA LEU A 41 16.63 -6.10 -0.37
C LEU A 41 16.66 -4.59 -0.02
N ALA A 42 17.76 -4.06 0.51
CA ALA A 42 17.84 -2.64 0.88
C ALA A 42 17.66 -1.70 -0.31
N PRO A 43 18.46 -1.81 -1.41
CA PRO A 43 18.21 -1.00 -2.60
C PRO A 43 16.85 -1.32 -3.24
N MET A 44 16.38 -2.56 -3.21
CA MET A 44 15.05 -2.93 -3.72
C MET A 44 13.91 -2.21 -2.99
N LEU A 45 14.00 -2.04 -1.67
CA LEU A 45 13.03 -1.25 -0.89
C LEU A 45 13.01 0.22 -1.33
N GLY A 46 14.18 0.82 -1.57
CA GLY A 46 14.28 2.19 -2.08
C GLY A 46 13.66 2.33 -3.47
N ILE A 47 13.95 1.41 -4.37
CA ILE A 47 13.36 1.37 -5.72
C ILE A 47 11.83 1.18 -5.62
N ALA A 48 11.37 0.26 -4.78
CA ALA A 48 9.94 -0.01 -4.60
C ALA A 48 9.18 1.22 -4.06
N ALA A 49 9.73 1.90 -3.06
CA ALA A 49 9.15 3.11 -2.52
C ALA A 49 9.11 4.24 -3.56
N SER A 50 10.20 4.43 -4.30
CA SER A 50 10.28 5.43 -5.37
C SER A 50 9.33 5.13 -6.53
N LEU A 51 9.23 3.86 -6.95
CA LEU A 51 8.31 3.44 -8.01
C LEU A 51 6.85 3.72 -7.59
N SER A 52 6.47 3.29 -6.39
CA SER A 52 5.11 3.53 -5.89
C SER A 52 4.81 5.03 -5.76
N PHE A 53 5.77 5.79 -5.22
CA PHE A 53 5.67 7.24 -5.12
C PHE A 53 5.39 7.88 -6.49
N LEU A 54 6.18 7.52 -7.53
CA LEU A 54 6.01 8.03 -8.88
C LEU A 54 4.67 7.61 -9.50
N LEU A 55 4.27 6.34 -9.34
CA LEU A 55 2.99 5.85 -9.87
C LEU A 55 1.80 6.63 -9.27
N MET A 56 1.84 6.94 -7.99
CA MET A 56 0.79 7.69 -7.30
C MET A 56 0.75 9.17 -7.70
N MET A 57 1.81 9.74 -8.25
CA MET A 57 1.82 11.13 -8.77
C MET A 57 1.01 11.29 -10.06
N PHE A 58 0.79 10.21 -10.82
CA PHE A 58 -0.01 10.25 -12.05
C PHE A 58 -1.51 10.08 -11.73
N ASN A 59 -2.15 11.17 -11.40
CA ASN A 59 -3.59 11.23 -11.13
C ASN A 59 -4.40 11.34 -12.41
N VAL A 60 -5.32 10.41 -12.64
CA VAL A 60 -6.27 10.43 -13.75
C VAL A 60 -7.63 10.93 -13.23
N PRO A 61 -8.16 12.02 -13.77
CA PRO A 61 -9.50 12.48 -13.39
C PRO A 61 -10.55 11.45 -13.82
N ILE A 62 -11.48 11.14 -12.91
CA ILE A 62 -12.62 10.26 -13.19
C ILE A 62 -13.94 11.01 -13.01
N PRO A 63 -15.04 10.57 -13.68
CA PRO A 63 -16.34 11.18 -13.50
C PRO A 63 -16.76 11.25 -12.03
N GLY A 64 -17.33 12.38 -11.62
CA GLY A 64 -17.74 12.61 -10.23
C GLY A 64 -16.80 13.53 -9.43
N GLY A 65 -15.77 14.13 -10.08
CA GLY A 65 -14.90 15.13 -9.46
C GLY A 65 -13.79 14.55 -8.57
N THR A 66 -13.48 13.27 -8.73
CA THR A 66 -12.38 12.60 -8.01
C THR A 66 -11.27 12.16 -8.97
N THR A 67 -10.19 11.65 -8.44
CA THR A 67 -9.06 11.13 -9.20
C THR A 67 -8.74 9.70 -8.80
N ALA A 68 -8.22 8.93 -9.76
CA ALA A 68 -7.64 7.61 -9.53
C ALA A 68 -6.17 7.60 -9.96
N HIS A 69 -5.38 6.77 -9.31
CA HIS A 69 -3.98 6.55 -9.64
C HIS A 69 -3.59 5.10 -9.36
N ALA A 70 -2.56 4.62 -10.06
CA ALA A 70 -1.94 3.36 -9.72
C ALA A 70 -1.13 3.50 -8.41
N VAL A 71 -1.08 2.45 -7.62
CA VAL A 71 -0.33 2.42 -6.35
C VAL A 71 0.85 1.46 -6.44
N GLY A 72 0.70 0.37 -7.20
CA GLY A 72 1.73 -0.65 -7.32
C GLY A 72 1.80 -1.63 -6.14
N GLY A 73 0.90 -1.53 -5.15
CA GLY A 73 1.00 -2.30 -3.91
C GLY A 73 1.01 -3.81 -4.12
N VAL A 74 0.12 -4.34 -4.96
CA VAL A 74 0.06 -5.77 -5.25
C VAL A 74 1.26 -6.21 -6.09
N LEU A 75 1.68 -5.41 -7.07
CA LEU A 75 2.89 -5.68 -7.86
C LEU A 75 4.12 -5.80 -6.94
N LEU A 76 4.32 -4.83 -6.07
CA LEU A 76 5.43 -4.84 -5.14
C LEU A 76 5.35 -6.02 -4.17
N SER A 77 4.14 -6.38 -3.70
CA SER A 77 3.97 -7.52 -2.79
C SER A 77 4.31 -8.87 -3.44
N ILE A 78 4.12 -8.98 -4.75
CA ILE A 78 4.53 -10.16 -5.53
C ILE A 78 6.04 -10.20 -5.71
N LEU A 79 6.68 -9.05 -5.97
CA LEU A 79 8.11 -8.96 -6.27
C LEU A 79 9.02 -9.10 -5.03
N ILE A 80 8.67 -8.43 -3.93
CA ILE A 80 9.53 -8.33 -2.73
C ILE A 80 8.88 -8.86 -1.45
N GLY A 81 7.68 -9.43 -1.59
CA GLY A 81 6.88 -9.92 -0.47
C GLY A 81 6.00 -8.84 0.19
N PRO A 82 4.90 -9.25 0.85
CA PRO A 82 3.89 -8.30 1.33
C PRO A 82 4.40 -7.39 2.46
N TYR A 83 5.27 -7.85 3.34
CA TYR A 83 5.84 -7.04 4.42
C TYR A 83 6.78 -5.96 3.90
N ALA A 84 7.65 -6.29 2.95
CA ALA A 84 8.57 -5.35 2.33
C ALA A 84 7.81 -4.31 1.48
N ALA A 85 6.81 -4.75 0.73
CA ALA A 85 5.94 -3.87 -0.05
C ALA A 85 5.14 -2.90 0.85
N SER A 86 4.55 -3.41 1.94
CA SER A 86 3.83 -2.59 2.91
C SER A 86 4.74 -1.51 3.52
N LEU A 87 5.98 -1.86 3.87
CA LEU A 87 6.94 -0.89 4.41
C LEU A 87 7.33 0.15 3.36
N ALA A 88 7.65 -0.27 2.13
CA ALA A 88 8.00 0.64 1.03
C ALA A 88 6.87 1.63 0.71
N LEU A 89 5.63 1.13 0.65
CA LEU A 89 4.44 1.95 0.48
C LEU A 89 4.21 2.92 1.64
N SER A 90 4.39 2.47 2.88
CA SER A 90 4.24 3.34 4.05
C SER A 90 5.23 4.52 4.00
N VAL A 91 6.46 4.27 3.53
CA VAL A 91 7.46 5.34 3.31
C VAL A 91 7.02 6.28 2.18
N ALA A 92 6.53 5.75 1.05
CA ALA A 92 6.05 6.56 -0.07
C ALA A 92 4.89 7.48 0.37
N LEU A 93 3.90 6.92 1.08
CA LEU A 93 2.74 7.68 1.60
C LEU A 93 3.16 8.76 2.61
N LEU A 94 4.11 8.45 3.49
CA LEU A 94 4.65 9.43 4.43
C LEU A 94 5.33 10.59 3.69
N LEU A 95 6.14 10.30 2.69
CA LEU A 95 6.81 11.34 1.89
C LEU A 95 5.80 12.19 1.10
N GLN A 96 4.75 11.59 0.55
CA GLN A 96 3.69 12.31 -0.14
C GLN A 96 2.92 13.25 0.81
N ALA A 97 2.56 12.78 1.99
CA ALA A 97 1.88 13.60 2.98
C ALA A 97 2.76 14.78 3.46
N LEU A 98 4.07 14.53 3.71
CA LEU A 98 4.99 15.55 4.24
C LEU A 98 5.45 16.56 3.18
N LEU A 99 5.75 16.11 1.95
CA LEU A 99 6.36 16.96 0.94
C LEU A 99 5.35 17.61 0.00
N PHE A 100 4.23 16.95 -0.25
CA PHE A 100 3.24 17.38 -1.25
C PHE A 100 1.86 17.65 -0.65
N GLY A 101 1.64 17.34 0.64
CA GLY A 101 0.32 17.43 1.26
C GLY A 101 -0.71 16.47 0.65
N ASP A 102 -0.25 15.46 -0.09
CA ASP A 102 -1.14 14.47 -0.70
C ASP A 102 -1.50 13.38 0.31
N GLY A 103 -2.78 13.31 0.66
CA GLY A 103 -3.34 12.38 1.62
C GLY A 103 -3.32 12.81 3.08
N GLY A 104 -2.82 14.01 3.40
CA GLY A 104 -2.86 14.59 4.76
C GLY A 104 -2.04 13.84 5.84
N ILE A 105 -1.69 14.56 6.89
CA ILE A 105 -0.89 14.01 8.03
C ILE A 105 -1.82 13.31 9.03
N LEU A 106 -2.99 13.85 9.31
CA LEU A 106 -3.96 13.23 10.22
C LEU A 106 -4.52 11.92 9.66
N SER A 107 -4.78 11.89 8.35
CA SER A 107 -5.29 10.72 7.65
C SER A 107 -4.21 9.72 7.22
N LEU A 108 -2.93 9.99 7.51
CA LEU A 108 -1.81 9.13 7.12
C LEU A 108 -2.00 7.67 7.58
N GLY A 109 -2.46 7.47 8.82
CA GLY A 109 -2.73 6.13 9.35
C GLY A 109 -3.80 5.38 8.56
N ALA A 110 -4.86 6.07 8.14
CA ALA A 110 -5.91 5.53 7.30
C ALA A 110 -5.40 5.18 5.89
N ASN A 111 -4.59 6.06 5.30
CA ASN A 111 -3.98 5.84 4.00
C ASN A 111 -2.99 4.66 4.01
N ILE A 112 -2.18 4.52 5.07
CA ILE A 112 -1.30 3.36 5.27
C ILE A 112 -2.15 2.08 5.43
N PHE A 113 -3.20 2.11 6.24
CA PHE A 113 -4.06 0.96 6.45
C PHE A 113 -4.69 0.49 5.13
N ASN A 114 -5.24 1.41 4.32
CA ASN A 114 -5.87 1.08 3.06
C ASN A 114 -4.88 0.61 1.99
N MET A 115 -3.85 1.40 1.71
CA MET A 115 -2.99 1.19 0.54
C MET A 115 -1.76 0.34 0.84
N ALA A 116 -1.12 0.56 1.99
CA ALA A 116 0.08 -0.20 2.32
C ALA A 116 -0.22 -1.54 2.99
N ILE A 117 -1.40 -1.70 3.63
CA ILE A 117 -1.75 -2.95 4.32
C ILE A 117 -2.85 -3.68 3.57
N ALA A 118 -4.08 -3.17 3.53
CA ALA A 118 -5.21 -3.89 2.98
C ALA A 118 -4.96 -4.30 1.51
N MET A 119 -4.57 -3.35 0.65
CA MET A 119 -4.27 -3.63 -0.76
C MET A 119 -3.17 -4.68 -0.91
N THR A 120 -2.04 -4.52 -0.24
CA THR A 120 -0.88 -5.39 -0.43
C THR A 120 -1.14 -6.80 0.08
N PHE A 121 -1.68 -6.94 1.29
CA PHE A 121 -1.88 -8.25 1.90
C PHE A 121 -3.04 -9.01 1.27
N VAL A 122 -4.16 -8.34 0.98
CA VAL A 122 -5.31 -8.99 0.32
C VAL A 122 -4.95 -9.39 -1.10
N GLY A 123 -4.36 -8.46 -1.88
CA GLY A 123 -3.95 -8.76 -3.25
C GLY A 123 -2.92 -9.88 -3.32
N TYR A 124 -1.94 -9.88 -2.40
CA TYR A 124 -0.96 -10.96 -2.30
C TYR A 124 -1.57 -12.30 -1.90
N ALA A 125 -2.53 -12.31 -0.98
CA ALA A 125 -3.22 -13.54 -0.57
C ALA A 125 -3.98 -14.17 -1.75
N VAL A 126 -4.66 -13.36 -2.53
CA VAL A 126 -5.35 -13.81 -3.76
C VAL A 126 -4.34 -14.34 -4.78
N TYR A 127 -3.27 -13.57 -5.05
CA TYR A 127 -2.19 -14.04 -5.93
C TYR A 127 -1.64 -15.39 -5.48
N HIS A 128 -1.30 -15.53 -4.20
CA HIS A 128 -0.71 -16.75 -3.64
C HIS A 128 -1.64 -17.96 -3.73
N PHE A 129 -2.96 -17.75 -3.60
CA PHE A 129 -3.95 -18.81 -3.80
C PHE A 129 -3.91 -19.36 -5.22
N PHE A 130 -3.87 -18.50 -6.25
CA PHE A 130 -3.77 -18.92 -7.65
C PHE A 130 -2.39 -19.49 -8.00
N HIS A 131 -1.32 -18.91 -7.44
CA HIS A 131 0.05 -19.39 -7.64
C HIS A 131 0.21 -20.85 -7.17
N LYS A 132 -0.39 -21.22 -6.03
CA LYS A 132 -0.40 -22.61 -5.56
C LYS A 132 -1.12 -23.59 -6.49
N GLN A 133 -1.97 -23.09 -7.37
CA GLN A 133 -2.68 -23.88 -8.37
C GLN A 133 -2.02 -23.83 -9.75
N ASN A 134 -0.79 -23.30 -9.86
CA ASN A 134 -0.05 -23.09 -11.11
C ASN A 134 -0.74 -22.13 -12.11
N HIS A 135 -1.59 -21.21 -11.61
CA HIS A 135 -2.27 -20.18 -12.40
C HIS A 135 -1.72 -18.79 -12.14
N GLU A 136 -0.41 -18.59 -12.36
CA GLU A 136 0.29 -17.35 -12.00
C GLU A 136 -0.30 -16.11 -12.66
N THR A 137 -0.54 -16.15 -13.98
CA THR A 137 -1.10 -15.01 -14.73
C THR A 137 -2.49 -14.61 -14.21
N ALA A 138 -3.35 -15.59 -13.95
CA ALA A 138 -4.64 -15.33 -13.33
C ALA A 138 -4.50 -14.74 -11.94
N GLY A 139 -3.55 -15.25 -11.15
CA GLY A 139 -3.25 -14.74 -9.82
C GLY A 139 -2.81 -13.28 -9.82
N VAL A 140 -1.95 -12.88 -10.76
CA VAL A 140 -1.53 -11.47 -10.92
C VAL A 140 -2.72 -10.59 -11.28
N ILE A 141 -3.52 -10.98 -12.26
CA ILE A 141 -4.67 -10.18 -12.74
C ILE A 141 -5.73 -10.06 -11.64
N VAL A 142 -6.19 -11.20 -11.10
CA VAL A 142 -7.27 -11.23 -10.09
C VAL A 142 -6.79 -10.61 -8.77
N GLY A 143 -5.56 -10.90 -8.33
CA GLY A 143 -4.98 -10.33 -7.13
C GLY A 143 -4.87 -8.81 -7.20
N SER A 144 -4.42 -8.27 -8.35
CA SER A 144 -4.32 -6.82 -8.55
C SER A 144 -5.71 -6.18 -8.58
N TYR A 145 -6.67 -6.79 -9.28
CA TYR A 145 -8.04 -6.29 -9.34
C TYR A 145 -8.71 -6.27 -7.95
N VAL A 146 -8.62 -7.38 -7.21
CA VAL A 146 -9.21 -7.47 -5.87
C VAL A 146 -8.52 -6.51 -4.91
N GLY A 147 -7.20 -6.45 -4.91
CA GLY A 147 -6.43 -5.58 -4.01
C GLY A 147 -6.79 -4.10 -4.16
N ILE A 148 -6.85 -3.60 -5.41
CA ILE A 148 -7.18 -2.19 -5.66
C ILE A 148 -8.65 -1.89 -5.32
N ASN A 149 -9.57 -2.81 -5.61
CA ASN A 149 -10.99 -2.63 -5.29
C ASN A 149 -11.25 -2.64 -3.78
N VAL A 150 -10.57 -3.50 -3.03
CA VAL A 150 -10.66 -3.52 -1.56
C VAL A 150 -10.19 -2.18 -0.99
N ALA A 151 -9.04 -1.66 -1.44
CA ALA A 151 -8.56 -0.37 -0.98
C ALA A 151 -9.49 0.78 -1.37
N ALA A 152 -10.03 0.78 -2.60
CA ALA A 152 -10.99 1.78 -3.05
C ALA A 152 -12.29 1.73 -2.23
N PHE A 153 -12.80 0.55 -1.94
CA PHE A 153 -13.99 0.36 -1.10
C PHE A 153 -13.77 0.85 0.33
N LEU A 154 -12.64 0.50 0.95
CA LEU A 154 -12.27 0.99 2.28
C LEU A 154 -12.06 2.52 2.35
N THR A 155 -11.71 3.13 1.22
CA THR A 155 -11.60 4.60 1.14
C THR A 155 -12.97 5.27 1.03
N ALA A 156 -13.99 4.57 0.53
CA ALA A 156 -15.33 5.10 0.29
C ALA A 156 -16.29 4.96 1.51
N ILE A 157 -15.93 4.13 2.49
CA ILE A 157 -16.69 3.93 3.74
C ILE A 157 -16.21 4.87 4.83
#